data_91b6303688e0ebf519d54f97e64491e3
#
_entry.id   91b6303688e0ebf519d54f97e64491e3
#
_cell.length_a   1.000
_cell.length_b   1.000
_cell.length_c   1.000
_cell.angle_alpha   90.00
_cell.angle_beta   90.00
_cell.angle_gamma   90.00
#
_symmetry.space_group_name_H-M   'P 1'
#
loop_
_entity.id
_entity.type
_entity.pdbx_description
1 polymer ?
#
loop_
_entity_poly.entity_id
_entity_poly.type
_entity_poly.pdbx_seq_one_letter_code
_entity_poly.pdbx_strand_id
1 'polypeptide(L)'
;IALSWFGAHYVLNGAITTGQLNALFGYIMNILMALMMLSMAFVMISMSASSARRIVEVLDETTDLPAPKTPVDTVADGSITFDHVTFKYKHGSGQPVLNDITFTIRPGETLGIIGGTGSAKSSLVQLIPRLYDPETGSVKVGGVDVRDYNLDVLRREVSMVLQKNVLFSGTILDNLRWGDENASEEECIRVAKL
;
A
#
# COMPACT_ATOMS: atom_id res chain seq x y z
N ILE A 1 -9.99 1.01 -56.52
CA ILE A 1 -10.61 0.59 -57.76
C ILE A 1 -11.68 1.59 -58.21
N ALA A 2 -12.71 1.89 -57.43
CA ALA A 2 -13.79 2.83 -57.79
C ALA A 2 -13.26 4.21 -58.19
N LEU A 3 -12.37 4.81 -57.37
CA LEU A 3 -11.79 6.12 -57.65
C LEU A 3 -10.97 6.14 -58.95
N SER A 4 -10.22 5.05 -59.25
CA SER A 4 -9.44 4.97 -60.46
C SER A 4 -10.35 4.87 -61.69
N TRP A 5 -11.43 4.10 -61.60
CA TRP A 5 -12.38 3.94 -62.68
C TRP A 5 -13.14 5.23 -63.03
N PHE A 6 -13.80 5.79 -62.00
CA PHE A 6 -14.55 7.04 -62.21
C PHE A 6 -13.62 8.23 -62.50
N GLY A 7 -12.46 8.30 -61.81
CA GLY A 7 -11.46 9.35 -62.08
C GLY A 7 -10.94 9.35 -63.49
N ALA A 8 -10.64 8.18 -64.07
CA ALA A 8 -10.24 8.07 -65.46
C ALA A 8 -11.35 8.54 -66.45
N HIS A 9 -12.61 8.20 -66.20
CA HIS A 9 -13.74 8.67 -66.98
C HIS A 9 -13.91 10.20 -66.94
N TYR A 10 -13.75 10.81 -65.77
CA TYR A 10 -13.83 12.26 -65.63
C TYR A 10 -12.65 13.00 -66.28
N VAL A 11 -11.46 12.39 -66.31
CA VAL A 11 -10.30 12.94 -67.04
C VAL A 11 -10.55 12.86 -68.53
N LEU A 12 -11.06 11.74 -69.06
CA LEU A 12 -11.37 11.58 -70.48
C LEU A 12 -12.45 12.55 -70.99
N ASN A 13 -13.41 12.86 -70.14
CA ASN A 13 -14.48 13.82 -70.42
C ASN A 13 -14.05 15.29 -70.18
N GLY A 14 -12.80 15.55 -69.80
CA GLY A 14 -12.27 16.88 -69.56
C GLY A 14 -12.79 17.59 -68.29
N ALA A 15 -13.50 16.87 -67.40
CA ALA A 15 -14.10 17.42 -66.21
C ALA A 15 -13.06 17.64 -65.09
N ILE A 16 -11.99 16.84 -65.06
CA ILE A 16 -10.86 17.00 -64.12
C ILE A 16 -9.54 16.77 -64.88
N THR A 17 -8.47 17.35 -64.36
CA THR A 17 -7.11 17.14 -64.89
C THR A 17 -6.48 15.89 -64.25
N THR A 18 -5.47 15.31 -64.92
CA THR A 18 -4.65 14.23 -64.34
C THR A 18 -3.98 14.62 -63.04
N GLY A 19 -3.58 15.89 -62.89
CA GLY A 19 -3.03 16.42 -61.65
C GLY A 19 -4.05 16.40 -60.50
N GLN A 20 -5.29 16.76 -60.77
CA GLN A 20 -6.38 16.71 -59.78
C GLN A 20 -6.72 15.26 -59.38
N LEU A 21 -6.70 14.33 -60.32
CA LEU A 21 -6.89 12.90 -60.01
C LEU A 21 -5.74 12.39 -59.09
N ASN A 22 -4.52 12.78 -59.35
CA ASN A 22 -3.36 12.41 -58.54
C ASN A 22 -3.43 13.03 -57.14
N ALA A 23 -3.90 14.27 -57.01
CA ALA A 23 -4.15 14.90 -55.72
C ALA A 23 -5.23 14.16 -54.92
N LEU A 24 -6.30 13.67 -55.55
CA LEU A 24 -7.32 12.85 -54.89
C LEU A 24 -6.74 11.56 -54.30
N PHE A 25 -5.84 10.87 -55.02
CA PHE A 25 -5.13 9.71 -54.45
C PHE A 25 -4.29 10.10 -53.25
N GLY A 26 -3.61 11.22 -53.27
CA GLY A 26 -2.83 11.76 -52.15
C GLY A 26 -3.71 12.04 -50.91
N TYR A 27 -4.89 12.63 -51.13
CA TYR A 27 -5.85 12.87 -50.04
C TYR A 27 -6.37 11.58 -49.43
N ILE A 28 -6.68 10.56 -50.25
CA ILE A 28 -7.10 9.26 -49.71
C ILE A 28 -6.01 8.63 -48.84
N MET A 29 -4.76 8.65 -49.30
CA MET A 29 -3.64 8.13 -48.50
C MET A 29 -3.45 8.89 -47.20
N ASN A 30 -3.58 10.22 -47.21
CA ASN A 30 -3.53 11.00 -46.01
C ASN A 30 -4.68 10.68 -45.02
N ILE A 31 -5.89 10.49 -45.53
CA ILE A 31 -7.04 10.09 -44.71
C ILE A 31 -6.80 8.71 -44.05
N LEU A 32 -6.31 7.74 -44.84
CA LEU A 32 -6.00 6.42 -44.32
C LEU A 32 -4.91 6.45 -43.23
N MET A 33 -3.85 7.25 -43.43
CA MET A 33 -2.81 7.43 -42.43
C MET A 33 -3.35 8.11 -41.15
N ALA A 34 -4.21 9.13 -41.31
CA ALA A 34 -4.83 9.78 -40.18
C ALA A 34 -5.72 8.83 -39.37
N LEU A 35 -6.48 7.96 -40.04
CA LEU A 35 -7.29 6.93 -39.36
C LEU A 35 -6.42 5.90 -38.62
N MET A 36 -5.30 5.48 -39.23
CA MET A 36 -4.33 4.62 -38.53
C MET A 36 -3.76 5.27 -37.29
N MET A 37 -3.34 6.55 -37.39
CA MET A 37 -2.83 7.29 -36.25
C MET A 37 -3.89 7.44 -35.14
N LEU A 38 -5.14 7.71 -35.50
CA LEU A 38 -6.25 7.79 -34.55
C LEU A 38 -6.48 6.47 -33.84
N SER A 39 -6.45 5.35 -34.57
CA SER A 39 -6.56 4.01 -33.99
C SER A 39 -5.42 3.71 -33.02
N MET A 40 -4.19 4.08 -33.38
CA MET A 40 -3.01 3.90 -32.54
C MET A 40 -3.08 4.75 -31.28
N ALA A 41 -3.53 6.01 -31.39
CA ALA A 41 -3.75 6.89 -30.26
C ALA A 41 -4.80 6.31 -29.28
N PHE A 42 -5.87 5.75 -29.80
CA PHE A 42 -6.90 5.11 -28.97
C PHE A 42 -6.35 3.91 -28.18
N VAL A 43 -5.54 3.07 -28.80
CA VAL A 43 -4.87 1.94 -28.12
C VAL A 43 -3.92 2.45 -27.04
N MET A 44 -3.10 3.48 -27.34
CA MET A 44 -2.18 4.07 -26.36
C MET A 44 -2.91 4.67 -25.16
N ILE A 45 -4.01 5.39 -25.39
CA ILE A 45 -4.84 5.95 -24.31
C ILE A 45 -5.41 4.82 -23.44
N SER A 46 -5.92 3.75 -24.08
CA SER A 46 -6.48 2.61 -23.34
C SER A 46 -5.44 1.90 -22.46
N MET A 47 -4.23 1.73 -22.95
CA MET A 47 -3.12 1.15 -22.18
C MET A 47 -2.67 2.07 -21.05
N SER A 48 -2.56 3.38 -21.33
CA SER A 48 -2.18 4.37 -20.33
C SER A 48 -3.22 4.50 -19.22
N ALA A 49 -4.51 4.44 -19.57
CA ALA A 49 -5.60 4.50 -18.60
C ALA A 49 -5.55 3.34 -17.58
N SER A 50 -5.18 2.13 -18.04
CA SER A 50 -5.00 0.98 -17.14
C SER A 50 -3.86 1.18 -16.13
N SER A 51 -2.73 1.73 -16.58
CA SER A 51 -1.60 2.04 -15.72
C SER A 51 -1.91 3.18 -14.74
N ALA A 52 -2.59 4.23 -15.23
CA ALA A 52 -3.03 5.35 -14.40
C ALA A 52 -3.98 4.89 -13.29
N ARG A 53 -4.92 3.98 -13.59
CA ARG A 53 -5.84 3.44 -12.59
C ARG A 53 -5.10 2.74 -11.44
N ARG A 54 -4.07 1.94 -11.75
CA ARG A 54 -3.26 1.28 -10.71
C ARG A 54 -2.50 2.27 -9.81
N ILE A 55 -2.03 3.36 -10.39
CA ILE A 55 -1.36 4.42 -9.61
C ILE A 55 -2.36 5.12 -8.71
N VAL A 56 -3.53 5.49 -9.24
CA VAL A 56 -4.60 6.14 -8.48
C VAL A 56 -5.10 5.23 -7.35
N GLU A 57 -5.27 3.93 -7.59
CA GLU A 57 -5.66 2.95 -6.58
C GLU A 57 -4.71 2.95 -5.36
N VAL A 58 -3.40 3.08 -5.59
CA VAL A 58 -2.42 3.17 -4.50
C VAL A 58 -2.43 4.56 -3.84
N LEU A 59 -2.61 5.63 -4.60
CA LEU A 59 -2.62 6.99 -4.06
C LEU A 59 -3.89 7.32 -3.28
N ASP A 60 -5.02 6.73 -3.66
CA ASP A 60 -6.31 6.92 -3.00
C ASP A 60 -6.49 5.98 -1.79
N GLU A 61 -5.53 5.03 -1.58
CA GLU A 61 -5.61 4.12 -0.42
C GLU A 61 -5.50 4.92 0.87
N THR A 62 -6.49 4.74 1.72
CA THR A 62 -6.55 5.38 3.04
C THR A 62 -6.27 4.37 4.13
N THR A 63 -5.58 4.81 5.19
CA THR A 63 -5.31 3.94 6.33
C THR A 63 -6.59 3.57 7.06
N ASP A 64 -6.68 2.30 7.45
CA ASP A 64 -7.76 1.78 8.30
C ASP A 64 -7.60 2.17 9.78
N LEU A 65 -6.50 2.81 10.14
CA LEU A 65 -6.18 3.23 11.50
C LEU A 65 -6.40 4.74 11.64
N PRO A 66 -7.59 5.21 12.04
CA PRO A 66 -7.87 6.63 12.16
C PRO A 66 -7.00 7.26 13.25
N ALA A 67 -6.44 8.43 12.95
CA ALA A 67 -5.73 9.22 13.95
C ALA A 67 -6.72 9.78 14.98
N PRO A 68 -6.38 9.76 16.27
CA PRO A 68 -7.20 10.37 17.32
C PRO A 68 -7.20 11.90 17.16
N LYS A 69 -8.29 12.55 17.58
CA LYS A 69 -8.42 14.02 17.51
C LYS A 69 -7.43 14.73 18.42
N THR A 70 -7.14 14.12 19.57
CA THR A 70 -6.20 14.62 20.59
C THR A 70 -5.27 13.47 20.96
N PRO A 71 -4.17 13.26 20.19
CA PRO A 71 -3.27 12.16 20.43
C PRO A 71 -2.52 12.31 21.75
N VAL A 72 -2.31 11.20 22.45
CA VAL A 72 -1.41 11.13 23.61
C VAL A 72 0.01 10.89 23.10
N ASP A 73 0.94 11.74 23.53
CA ASP A 73 2.34 11.75 23.06
C ASP A 73 3.33 11.18 24.09
N THR A 74 2.86 10.54 25.15
CA THR A 74 3.73 9.93 26.15
C THR A 74 3.14 8.62 26.66
N VAL A 75 3.97 7.58 26.75
CA VAL A 75 3.62 6.30 27.38
C VAL A 75 4.06 6.35 28.84
N ALA A 76 3.14 6.16 29.77
CA ALA A 76 3.41 6.33 31.21
C ALA A 76 4.28 5.20 31.76
N ASP A 77 3.99 3.95 31.37
CA ASP A 77 4.73 2.77 31.82
C ASP A 77 4.56 1.60 30.84
N GLY A 78 5.21 0.47 31.10
CA GLY A 78 5.17 -0.73 30.28
C GLY A 78 4.02 -1.69 30.62
N SER A 79 2.95 -1.24 31.28
CA SER A 79 1.78 -2.08 31.53
C SER A 79 0.98 -2.30 30.24
N ILE A 80 0.42 -3.52 30.08
CA ILE A 80 -0.42 -3.86 28.94
C ILE A 80 -1.70 -4.51 29.45
N THR A 81 -2.86 -4.01 28.99
CA THR A 81 -4.15 -4.57 29.36
C THR A 81 -4.97 -4.87 28.11
N PHE A 82 -5.43 -6.10 28.00
CA PHE A 82 -6.47 -6.52 27.06
C PHE A 82 -7.77 -6.61 27.84
N ASP A 83 -8.81 -5.93 27.35
CA ASP A 83 -10.11 -5.83 28.02
C ASP A 83 -11.21 -6.24 27.04
N HIS A 84 -11.71 -7.46 27.19
CA HIS A 84 -12.73 -8.06 26.34
C HIS A 84 -12.45 -7.94 24.83
N VAL A 85 -11.19 -8.20 24.43
CA VAL A 85 -10.73 -8.01 23.06
C VAL A 85 -11.20 -9.12 22.15
N THR A 86 -11.97 -8.75 21.12
CA THR A 86 -12.30 -9.62 19.99
C THR A 86 -11.70 -9.01 18.73
N PHE A 87 -11.01 -9.83 17.93
CA PHE A 87 -10.35 -9.40 16.71
C PHE A 87 -10.59 -10.35 15.54
N LYS A 88 -10.84 -9.77 14.35
CA LYS A 88 -10.86 -10.46 13.06
C LYS A 88 -10.16 -9.65 11.99
N TYR A 89 -9.57 -10.31 11.01
CA TYR A 89 -9.01 -9.63 9.82
C TYR A 89 -10.13 -9.25 8.85
N LYS A 90 -10.11 -8.04 8.29
CA LYS A 90 -11.12 -7.52 7.34
C LYS A 90 -11.32 -8.42 6.12
N HIS A 91 -10.23 -9.01 5.61
CA HIS A 91 -10.23 -9.89 4.44
C HIS A 91 -10.16 -11.39 4.82
N GLY A 92 -10.49 -11.74 6.06
CA GLY A 92 -10.49 -13.12 6.55
C GLY A 92 -11.82 -13.86 6.32
N SER A 93 -11.93 -15.05 6.89
CA SER A 93 -13.10 -15.93 6.81
C SER A 93 -14.37 -15.40 7.50
N GLY A 94 -14.32 -14.19 8.07
CA GLY A 94 -15.41 -13.62 8.86
C GLY A 94 -15.48 -14.11 10.30
N GLN A 95 -14.73 -15.17 10.67
CA GLN A 95 -14.66 -15.67 12.03
C GLN A 95 -13.63 -14.88 12.86
N PRO A 96 -13.91 -14.60 14.15
CA PRO A 96 -12.96 -14.00 15.05
C PRO A 96 -11.70 -14.86 15.19
N VAL A 97 -10.54 -14.22 15.10
CA VAL A 97 -9.22 -14.85 15.33
C VAL A 97 -8.86 -14.81 16.81
N LEU A 98 -9.28 -13.76 17.51
CA LEU A 98 -9.26 -13.62 18.97
C LEU A 98 -10.69 -13.40 19.43
N ASN A 99 -11.10 -14.05 20.50
CA ASN A 99 -12.46 -13.96 21.02
C ASN A 99 -12.45 -13.75 22.53
N ASP A 100 -12.93 -12.58 22.95
CA ASP A 100 -13.10 -12.18 24.35
C ASP A 100 -11.84 -12.38 25.21
N ILE A 101 -10.70 -11.85 24.74
CA ILE A 101 -9.42 -11.96 25.43
C ILE A 101 -9.32 -10.88 26.50
N THR A 102 -9.09 -11.31 27.76
CA THR A 102 -8.93 -10.40 28.90
C THR A 102 -7.76 -10.83 29.76
N PHE A 103 -6.74 -9.95 29.90
CA PHE A 103 -5.62 -10.12 30.81
C PHE A 103 -4.88 -8.80 30.99
N THR A 104 -4.04 -8.74 32.05
CA THR A 104 -3.17 -7.57 32.31
C THR A 104 -1.75 -8.05 32.60
N ILE A 105 -0.77 -7.34 32.02
CA ILE A 105 0.66 -7.48 32.27
C ILE A 105 1.12 -6.22 33.03
N ARG A 106 1.81 -6.39 34.13
CA ARG A 106 2.35 -5.27 34.93
C ARG A 106 3.70 -4.82 34.36
N PRO A 107 4.13 -3.58 34.63
CA PRO A 107 5.47 -3.13 34.27
C PRO A 107 6.55 -4.09 34.82
N GLY A 108 7.47 -4.52 33.90
CA GLY A 108 8.55 -5.45 34.24
C GLY A 108 8.15 -6.93 34.32
N GLU A 109 6.88 -7.26 34.13
CA GLU A 109 6.41 -8.65 34.10
C GLU A 109 6.67 -9.29 32.72
N THR A 110 6.98 -10.58 32.72
CA THR A 110 7.12 -11.40 31.50
C THR A 110 5.96 -12.34 31.36
N LEU A 111 5.20 -12.23 30.28
CA LEU A 111 4.10 -13.12 29.93
C LEU A 111 4.50 -14.13 28.86
N GLY A 112 4.38 -15.43 29.14
CA GLY A 112 4.57 -16.50 28.17
C GLY A 112 3.28 -16.85 27.45
N ILE A 113 3.27 -16.78 26.11
CA ILE A 113 2.11 -17.15 25.28
C ILE A 113 2.42 -18.47 24.54
N ILE A 114 1.73 -19.53 24.90
CA ILE A 114 1.94 -20.88 24.36
C ILE A 114 0.76 -21.30 23.51
N GLY A 115 1.03 -21.98 22.39
CA GLY A 115 -0.02 -22.51 21.50
C GLY A 115 0.57 -23.02 20.20
N GLY A 116 -0.18 -23.88 19.51
CA GLY A 116 0.19 -24.46 18.23
C GLY A 116 0.26 -23.43 17.07
N THR A 117 0.64 -23.91 15.90
CA THR A 117 0.61 -23.08 14.68
C THR A 117 -0.85 -22.71 14.37
N GLY A 118 -1.09 -21.45 14.04
CA GLY A 118 -2.43 -20.93 13.75
C GLY A 118 -3.27 -20.52 14.98
N SER A 119 -2.73 -20.59 16.21
CA SER A 119 -3.44 -20.20 17.44
C SER A 119 -3.46 -18.67 17.70
N ALA A 120 -3.28 -17.86 16.70
CA ALA A 120 -3.41 -16.39 16.75
C ALA A 120 -2.45 -15.64 17.68
N LYS A 121 -1.33 -16.25 18.13
CA LYS A 121 -0.33 -15.59 18.99
C LYS A 121 0.21 -14.30 18.37
N SER A 122 0.59 -14.37 17.09
CA SER A 122 1.11 -13.19 16.37
C SER A 122 0.04 -12.11 16.24
N SER A 123 -1.22 -12.47 15.97
CA SER A 123 -2.32 -11.52 15.89
C SER A 123 -2.53 -10.77 17.21
N LEU A 124 -2.44 -11.47 18.34
CA LEU A 124 -2.57 -10.87 19.66
C LEU A 124 -1.46 -9.84 19.92
N VAL A 125 -0.20 -10.22 19.65
CA VAL A 125 0.95 -9.33 19.88
C VAL A 125 0.91 -8.11 18.93
N GLN A 126 0.41 -8.28 17.70
CA GLN A 126 0.30 -7.19 16.71
C GLN A 126 -0.72 -6.10 17.08
N LEU A 127 -1.64 -6.36 18.00
CA LEU A 127 -2.56 -5.35 18.51
C LEU A 127 -1.90 -4.35 19.48
N ILE A 128 -0.79 -4.72 20.12
CA ILE A 128 -0.09 -3.87 21.10
C ILE A 128 0.52 -2.63 20.40
N PRO A 129 1.33 -2.75 19.31
CA PRO A 129 1.81 -1.59 18.57
C PRO A 129 0.76 -1.01 17.62
N ARG A 130 -0.51 -1.40 17.77
CA ARG A 130 -1.63 -0.97 16.94
C ARG A 130 -1.32 -1.16 15.43
N LEU A 131 -0.94 -2.37 15.02
CA LEU A 131 -0.91 -2.73 13.58
C LEU A 131 -2.32 -3.01 13.04
N TYR A 132 -3.25 -3.32 13.95
CA TYR A 132 -4.68 -3.48 13.70
C TYR A 132 -5.45 -2.95 14.89
N ASP A 133 -6.67 -2.50 14.66
CA ASP A 133 -7.62 -2.18 15.72
C ASP A 133 -8.51 -3.39 16.03
N PRO A 134 -8.85 -3.68 17.31
CA PRO A 134 -9.78 -4.73 17.68
C PRO A 134 -11.21 -4.38 17.19
N GLU A 135 -12.02 -5.41 16.93
CA GLU A 135 -13.44 -5.24 16.56
C GLU A 135 -14.26 -4.79 17.78
N THR A 136 -14.01 -5.42 18.91
CA THR A 136 -14.60 -5.04 20.20
C THR A 136 -13.56 -5.08 21.29
N GLY A 137 -13.84 -4.41 22.41
CA GLY A 137 -12.93 -4.30 23.53
C GLY A 137 -11.87 -3.23 23.35
N SER A 138 -10.86 -3.26 24.21
CA SER A 138 -9.77 -2.29 24.20
C SER A 138 -8.42 -2.93 24.54
N VAL A 139 -7.37 -2.44 23.89
CA VAL A 139 -5.97 -2.74 24.21
C VAL A 139 -5.37 -1.48 24.79
N LYS A 140 -4.79 -1.55 25.98
CA LYS A 140 -4.19 -0.41 26.66
C LYS A 140 -2.71 -0.64 26.90
N VAL A 141 -1.89 0.39 26.72
CA VAL A 141 -0.47 0.44 27.05
C VAL A 141 -0.29 1.62 27.99
N GLY A 142 0.39 1.43 29.14
CA GLY A 142 0.52 2.50 30.15
C GLY A 142 -0.83 3.03 30.63
N GLY A 143 -1.88 2.21 30.64
CA GLY A 143 -3.24 2.59 31.06
C GLY A 143 -4.08 3.33 30.01
N VAL A 144 -3.51 3.73 28.86
CA VAL A 144 -4.21 4.45 27.78
C VAL A 144 -4.49 3.50 26.60
N ASP A 145 -5.67 3.63 25.99
CA ASP A 145 -6.05 2.83 24.81
C ASP A 145 -5.08 3.14 23.66
N VAL A 146 -4.63 2.08 22.95
CA VAL A 146 -3.71 2.23 21.81
C VAL A 146 -4.28 3.11 20.69
N ARG A 147 -5.61 3.25 20.61
CA ARG A 147 -6.31 4.11 19.65
C ARG A 147 -6.18 5.60 19.93
N ASP A 148 -5.87 5.96 21.19
CA ASP A 148 -5.74 7.35 21.61
C ASP A 148 -4.30 7.88 21.53
N TYR A 149 -3.34 7.02 21.24
CA TYR A 149 -1.94 7.42 21.06
C TYR A 149 -1.65 8.01 19.69
N ASN A 150 -0.66 8.90 19.63
CA ASN A 150 0.13 9.14 18.44
C ASN A 150 0.84 7.84 18.06
N LEU A 151 0.59 7.33 16.84
CA LEU A 151 1.12 6.03 16.39
C LEU A 151 2.66 5.98 16.39
N ASP A 152 3.31 7.08 16.03
CA ASP A 152 4.77 7.13 15.98
C ASP A 152 5.36 7.02 17.41
N VAL A 153 4.72 7.66 18.38
CA VAL A 153 5.11 7.57 19.80
C VAL A 153 4.90 6.16 20.34
N LEU A 154 3.70 5.59 20.14
CA LEU A 154 3.40 4.23 20.60
C LEU A 154 4.39 3.21 20.02
N ARG A 155 4.66 3.28 18.70
CA ARG A 155 5.54 2.34 18.01
C ARG A 155 7.03 2.55 18.32
N ARG A 156 7.42 3.72 18.79
CA ARG A 156 8.77 3.98 19.28
C ARG A 156 9.00 3.34 20.66
N GLU A 157 7.98 3.32 21.50
CA GLU A 157 8.04 2.73 22.85
C GLU A 157 7.78 1.21 22.87
N VAL A 158 7.11 0.67 21.83
CA VAL A 158 6.78 -0.75 21.71
C VAL A 158 7.64 -1.40 20.64
N SER A 159 8.69 -2.09 21.03
CA SER A 159 9.55 -2.85 20.11
C SER A 159 9.01 -4.25 19.87
N MET A 160 9.08 -4.73 18.64
CA MET A 160 8.61 -6.05 18.23
C MET A 160 9.71 -6.84 17.52
N VAL A 161 10.03 -8.03 18.01
CA VAL A 161 10.91 -8.97 17.34
C VAL A 161 10.08 -9.95 16.53
N LEU A 162 10.25 -9.93 15.20
CA LEU A 162 9.50 -10.79 14.28
C LEU A 162 10.12 -12.19 14.18
N GLN A 163 9.32 -13.19 13.81
CA GLN A 163 9.79 -14.55 13.57
C GLN A 163 10.80 -14.65 12.42
N LYS A 164 10.67 -13.80 11.39
CA LYS A 164 11.63 -13.62 10.30
C LYS A 164 12.08 -12.17 10.31
N ASN A 165 13.33 -11.94 10.70
CA ASN A 165 13.96 -10.65 10.57
C ASN A 165 14.63 -10.57 9.20
N VAL A 166 14.24 -9.57 8.41
CA VAL A 166 14.82 -9.28 7.09
C VAL A 166 15.61 -7.99 7.20
N LEU A 167 16.88 -8.04 6.84
CA LEU A 167 17.69 -6.83 6.74
C LEU A 167 17.42 -6.15 5.39
N PHE A 168 17.34 -4.84 5.42
CA PHE A 168 17.28 -4.03 4.20
C PHE A 168 18.66 -4.00 3.52
N SER A 169 18.66 -3.74 2.21
CA SER A 169 19.92 -3.56 1.46
C SER A 169 20.68 -2.36 2.01
N GLY A 170 21.99 -2.57 2.29
CA GLY A 170 22.84 -1.59 2.93
C GLY A 170 23.79 -2.25 3.92
N THR A 171 24.40 -1.45 4.77
CA THR A 171 25.29 -1.96 5.82
C THR A 171 24.50 -2.44 7.04
N ILE A 172 25.12 -3.26 7.89
CA ILE A 172 24.54 -3.64 9.19
C ILE A 172 24.31 -2.39 10.05
N LEU A 173 25.22 -1.43 9.98
CA LEU A 173 25.13 -0.16 10.69
C LEU A 173 23.89 0.64 10.27
N ASP A 174 23.62 0.74 8.97
CA ASP A 174 22.41 1.40 8.47
C ASP A 174 21.14 0.72 8.98
N ASN A 175 21.12 -0.61 8.99
CA ASN A 175 19.99 -1.38 9.52
C ASN A 175 19.78 -1.19 11.02
N LEU A 176 20.83 -1.07 11.82
CA LEU A 176 20.71 -0.79 13.25
C LEU A 176 20.22 0.63 13.52
N ARG A 177 20.62 1.60 12.69
CA ARG A 177 20.20 3.00 12.80
C ARG A 177 18.73 3.25 12.43
N TRP A 178 18.01 2.27 11.92
CA TRP A 178 16.56 2.37 11.77
C TRP A 178 15.83 2.55 13.12
N GLY A 179 16.42 2.07 14.21
CA GLY A 179 15.89 2.29 15.57
C GLY A 179 16.17 3.67 16.11
N ASP A 180 17.36 4.23 15.82
CA ASP A 180 17.78 5.59 16.15
C ASP A 180 18.80 6.06 15.11
N GLU A 181 18.41 7.01 14.26
CA GLU A 181 19.25 7.57 13.19
C GLU A 181 20.52 8.24 13.71
N ASN A 182 20.50 8.72 14.96
CA ASN A 182 21.62 9.42 15.60
C ASN A 182 22.52 8.48 16.44
N ALA A 183 22.23 7.18 16.48
CA ALA A 183 23.02 6.22 17.22
C ALA A 183 24.47 6.22 16.77
N SER A 184 25.41 6.29 17.73
CA SER A 184 26.84 6.21 17.42
C SER A 184 27.21 4.80 16.93
N GLU A 185 28.32 4.71 16.18
CA GLU A 185 28.83 3.40 15.71
C GLU A 185 29.20 2.51 16.90
N GLU A 186 29.77 3.09 17.98
CA GLU A 186 30.12 2.37 19.19
C GLU A 186 28.89 1.77 19.89
N GLU A 187 27.81 2.50 19.93
CA GLU A 187 26.53 2.04 20.48
C GLU A 187 25.93 0.91 19.65
N CYS A 188 25.93 1.05 18.33
CA CYS A 188 25.48 0.00 17.41
C CYS A 188 26.31 -1.28 17.57
N ILE A 189 27.64 -1.17 17.70
CA ILE A 189 28.53 -2.31 17.95
C ILE A 189 28.24 -2.94 19.32
N ARG A 190 27.98 -2.14 20.35
CA ARG A 190 27.63 -2.63 21.68
C ARG A 190 26.33 -3.46 21.65
N VAL A 191 25.30 -2.94 21.00
CA VAL A 191 24.01 -3.64 20.87
C VAL A 191 24.13 -4.91 20.06
N ALA A 192 24.93 -4.90 19.00
CA ALA A 192 25.15 -6.09 18.15
C ALA A 192 25.93 -7.22 18.84
N LYS A 193 26.58 -6.94 19.99
CA LYS A 193 27.32 -7.93 20.79
C LYS A 193 26.50 -8.55 21.92
N LEU A 194 25.29 -8.03 22.18
CA LEU A 194 24.34 -8.56 23.17
C LEU A 194 23.60 -9.77 22.61
#